data_f37d65ff551b2e20536a881072e1f32c
#
_entry.id   f37d65ff551b2e20536a881072e1f32c
#
_cell.length_a   1.000
_cell.length_b   1.000
_cell.length_c   1.000
_cell.angle_alpha   90.00
_cell.angle_beta   90.00
_cell.angle_gamma   90.00
#
_symmetry.space_group_name_H-M   'P 1'
#
loop_
_entity.id
_entity.type
_entity.pdbx_description
1 polymer ?
#
loop_
_entity_poly.entity_id
_entity_poly.type
_entity_poly.pdbx_seq_one_letter_code
_entity_poly.pdbx_strand_id
1 'polypeptide(L)'
;MSVLATLPNPDPSAPAADLVVSLPDFTSAAYKDAYSRINGIVIEGEHEACDNYKAISTLLPEQAEELGRLARMEMKHMRGFQACGRNLQVTPDMDFAKNFFAPLRNNFQAALAEGKVATCLLIQAILIEAFSIAAYHIYIPVADPFARRVTEGVVKDEYLHLNYGQEWLKAHFGEVKDEIMTANKANLPLIKAMLDAVETDA
;
A
#
# COMPACT_ATOMS: atom_id res chain seq x y z
N MET A 1 33.13 -22.50 -21.59
CA MET A 1 32.54 -23.73 -21.05
C MET A 1 31.66 -23.32 -19.88
N SER A 2 30.36 -23.30 -20.07
CA SER A 2 29.37 -22.89 -19.06
C SER A 2 28.93 -24.11 -18.29
N VAL A 3 29.16 -24.13 -16.97
CA VAL A 3 28.66 -25.16 -16.06
C VAL A 3 27.33 -24.68 -15.51
N LEU A 4 26.25 -25.04 -16.19
CA LEU A 4 24.90 -24.96 -15.63
C LEU A 4 24.76 -26.13 -14.65
N ALA A 5 24.85 -25.85 -13.34
CA ALA A 5 24.46 -26.79 -12.31
C ALA A 5 22.95 -27.01 -12.39
N THR A 6 22.55 -28.21 -12.79
CA THR A 6 21.15 -28.67 -12.70
C THR A 6 20.78 -28.86 -11.24
N LEU A 7 19.84 -28.05 -10.75
CA LEU A 7 19.21 -28.28 -9.45
C LEU A 7 18.49 -29.64 -9.49
N PRO A 8 18.59 -30.48 -8.45
CA PRO A 8 17.89 -31.73 -8.38
C PRO A 8 16.38 -31.49 -8.39
N ASN A 9 15.65 -32.25 -9.20
CA ASN A 9 14.19 -32.29 -9.18
C ASN A 9 13.72 -32.66 -7.77
N PRO A 10 12.76 -31.95 -7.18
CA PRO A 10 12.18 -32.35 -5.89
C PRO A 10 11.48 -33.69 -6.05
N ASP A 11 11.71 -34.58 -5.08
CA ASP A 11 11.04 -35.88 -4.98
C ASP A 11 9.53 -35.69 -4.83
N PRO A 12 8.70 -36.13 -5.78
CA PRO A 12 7.25 -35.93 -5.70
C PRO A 12 6.58 -36.82 -4.62
N SER A 13 7.33 -37.73 -3.98
CA SER A 13 6.84 -38.59 -2.90
C SER A 13 7.21 -38.07 -1.50
N ALA A 14 8.01 -37.01 -1.38
CA ALA A 14 8.27 -36.41 -0.08
C ALA A 14 6.96 -35.79 0.45
N PRO A 15 6.53 -36.17 1.68
CA PRO A 15 5.37 -35.53 2.28
C PRO A 15 5.68 -34.02 2.38
N ALA A 16 4.78 -33.20 1.84
CA ALA A 16 4.82 -31.75 2.08
C ALA A 16 4.91 -31.58 3.60
N ALA A 17 6.06 -31.11 4.08
CA ALA A 17 6.16 -30.74 5.48
C ALA A 17 5.12 -29.62 5.66
N ASP A 18 4.02 -29.94 6.33
CA ASP A 18 3.08 -28.94 6.81
C ASP A 18 3.91 -27.98 7.66
N LEU A 19 4.33 -26.87 7.07
CA LEU A 19 4.84 -25.73 7.82
C LEU A 19 3.66 -25.26 8.67
N VAL A 20 3.52 -25.84 9.85
CA VAL A 20 2.66 -25.29 10.90
C VAL A 20 3.31 -23.96 11.29
N VAL A 21 2.99 -22.92 10.54
CA VAL A 21 3.33 -21.56 10.93
C VAL A 21 2.53 -21.31 12.20
N SER A 22 3.20 -21.38 13.36
CA SER A 22 2.57 -21.01 14.61
C SER A 22 2.18 -19.53 14.51
N LEU A 23 0.90 -19.22 14.73
CA LEU A 23 0.46 -17.83 14.77
C LEU A 23 1.26 -17.07 15.86
N PRO A 24 1.58 -15.80 15.61
CA PRO A 24 2.22 -14.95 16.60
C PRO A 24 1.43 -14.89 17.91
N ASP A 25 2.12 -14.71 19.02
CA ASP A 25 1.46 -14.31 20.28
C ASP A 25 1.07 -12.84 20.19
N PHE A 26 -0.19 -12.57 19.84
CA PHE A 26 -0.76 -11.23 19.68
C PHE A 26 -0.77 -10.41 20.99
N THR A 27 -0.51 -11.04 22.14
CA THR A 27 -0.43 -10.37 23.43
C THR A 27 0.99 -9.96 23.80
N SER A 28 1.99 -10.50 23.11
CA SER A 28 3.40 -10.24 23.36
C SER A 28 3.77 -8.77 23.13
N ALA A 29 4.72 -8.28 23.91
CA ALA A 29 5.25 -6.92 23.73
C ALA A 29 5.90 -6.73 22.37
N ALA A 30 6.60 -7.75 21.84
CA ALA A 30 7.25 -7.71 20.55
C ALA A 30 6.23 -7.56 19.41
N TYR A 31 5.14 -8.33 19.42
CA TYR A 31 4.07 -8.19 18.42
C TYR A 31 3.42 -6.81 18.48
N LYS A 32 3.11 -6.32 19.68
CA LYS A 32 2.47 -5.00 19.85
C LYS A 32 3.38 -3.85 19.42
N ASP A 33 4.69 -3.97 19.62
CA ASP A 33 5.66 -2.98 19.17
C ASP A 33 5.73 -2.92 17.64
N ALA A 34 5.89 -4.06 16.97
CA ALA A 34 5.84 -4.13 15.50
C ALA A 34 4.49 -3.63 14.97
N TYR A 35 3.39 -4.08 15.59
CA TYR A 35 2.05 -3.67 15.18
C TYR A 35 1.79 -2.16 15.37
N SER A 36 2.42 -1.51 16.34
CA SER A 36 2.34 -0.04 16.52
C SER A 36 2.80 0.70 15.25
N ARG A 37 3.92 0.28 14.67
CA ARG A 37 4.45 0.85 13.42
C ARG A 37 3.56 0.51 12.22
N ILE A 38 3.19 -0.75 12.05
CA ILE A 38 2.30 -1.19 10.96
C ILE A 38 0.95 -0.48 11.03
N ASN A 39 0.35 -0.39 12.22
CA ASN A 39 -0.93 0.30 12.40
C ASN A 39 -0.81 1.81 12.11
N GLY A 40 0.32 2.43 12.48
CA GLY A 40 0.63 3.81 12.10
C GLY A 40 0.70 3.98 10.58
N ILE A 41 1.46 3.10 9.89
CA ILE A 41 1.62 3.13 8.43
C ILE A 41 0.26 3.06 7.73
N VAL A 42 -0.59 2.08 8.08
CA VAL A 42 -1.87 1.93 7.38
C VAL A 42 -2.83 3.08 7.68
N ILE A 43 -2.88 3.62 8.90
CA ILE A 43 -3.71 4.78 9.23
C ILE A 43 -3.26 6.03 8.47
N GLU A 44 -1.94 6.31 8.43
CA GLU A 44 -1.41 7.47 7.72
C GLU A 44 -1.57 7.31 6.21
N GLY A 45 -1.32 6.11 5.66
CA GLY A 45 -1.48 5.82 4.24
C GLY A 45 -2.91 6.10 3.75
N GLU A 46 -3.91 5.58 4.44
CA GLU A 46 -5.32 5.79 4.11
C GLU A 46 -5.74 7.27 4.26
N HIS A 47 -5.18 7.96 5.26
CA HIS A 47 -5.40 9.39 5.42
C HIS A 47 -4.84 10.19 4.25
N GLU A 48 -3.59 9.92 3.87
CA GLU A 48 -2.96 10.57 2.71
C GLU A 48 -3.68 10.23 1.41
N ALA A 49 -4.07 8.98 1.20
CA ALA A 49 -4.81 8.56 0.01
C ALA A 49 -6.14 9.32 -0.10
N CYS A 50 -6.87 9.47 1.00
CA CYS A 50 -8.08 10.28 1.04
C CYS A 50 -7.81 11.74 0.60
N ASP A 51 -6.75 12.35 1.11
CA ASP A 51 -6.43 13.75 0.78
C ASP A 51 -5.86 13.88 -0.63
N ASN A 52 -5.08 12.90 -1.10
CA ASN A 52 -4.55 12.85 -2.47
C ASN A 52 -5.68 12.74 -3.50
N TYR A 53 -6.69 11.87 -3.31
CA TYR A 53 -7.84 11.79 -4.21
C TYR A 53 -8.65 13.08 -4.25
N LYS A 54 -8.83 13.76 -3.10
CA LYS A 54 -9.45 15.10 -3.06
C LYS A 54 -8.62 16.13 -3.82
N ALA A 55 -7.30 16.12 -3.67
CA ALA A 55 -6.42 17.02 -4.37
C ALA A 55 -6.45 16.78 -5.90
N ILE A 56 -6.39 15.52 -6.35
CA ILE A 56 -6.51 15.14 -7.76
C ILE A 56 -7.85 15.62 -8.33
N SER A 57 -8.94 15.56 -7.56
CA SER A 57 -10.26 16.04 -8.02
C SER A 57 -10.30 17.53 -8.36
N THR A 58 -9.38 18.33 -7.83
CA THR A 58 -9.24 19.74 -8.20
C THR A 58 -8.59 19.94 -9.57
N LEU A 59 -7.78 18.97 -10.01
CA LEU A 59 -7.13 18.95 -11.32
C LEU A 59 -8.01 18.27 -12.38
N LEU A 60 -8.95 17.42 -11.96
CA LEU A 60 -9.88 16.66 -12.81
C LEU A 60 -11.32 16.90 -12.36
N PRO A 61 -11.87 18.10 -12.54
CA PRO A 61 -13.20 18.43 -12.04
C PRO A 61 -14.32 17.57 -12.66
N GLU A 62 -14.13 17.05 -13.89
CA GLU A 62 -15.05 16.14 -14.54
C GLU A 62 -15.07 14.73 -13.90
N GLN A 63 -14.05 14.38 -13.13
CA GLN A 63 -13.91 13.14 -12.36
C GLN A 63 -14.17 13.31 -10.86
N ALA A 64 -14.57 14.52 -10.44
CA ALA A 64 -14.64 14.90 -9.02
C ALA A 64 -15.60 14.00 -8.20
N GLU A 65 -16.70 13.53 -8.80
CA GLU A 65 -17.64 12.63 -8.13
C GLU A 65 -16.99 11.29 -7.81
N GLU A 66 -16.32 10.68 -8.79
CA GLU A 66 -15.66 9.37 -8.63
C GLU A 66 -14.46 9.48 -7.69
N LEU A 67 -13.59 10.48 -7.87
CA LEU A 67 -12.45 10.72 -6.96
C LEU A 67 -12.93 10.99 -5.52
N GLY A 68 -14.05 11.71 -5.36
CA GLY A 68 -14.68 11.91 -4.07
C GLY A 68 -15.24 10.60 -3.47
N ARG A 69 -15.69 9.65 -4.31
CA ARG A 69 -16.11 8.32 -3.87
C ARG A 69 -14.91 7.53 -3.35
N LEU A 70 -13.79 7.50 -4.10
CA LEU A 70 -12.55 6.86 -3.68
C LEU A 70 -12.06 7.46 -2.35
N ALA A 71 -11.94 8.77 -2.24
CA ALA A 71 -11.54 9.45 -0.99
C ALA A 71 -12.39 9.04 0.23
N ARG A 72 -13.70 8.83 0.04
CA ARG A 72 -14.57 8.37 1.14
C ARG A 72 -14.32 6.90 1.51
N MET A 73 -13.89 6.07 0.57
CA MET A 73 -13.50 4.67 0.84
C MET A 73 -12.24 4.64 1.71
N GLU A 74 -11.22 5.44 1.39
CA GLU A 74 -10.00 5.54 2.19
C GLU A 74 -10.28 6.00 3.63
N MET A 75 -11.17 6.97 3.79
CA MET A 75 -11.60 7.41 5.12
C MET A 75 -12.28 6.28 5.92
N LYS A 76 -13.00 5.37 5.26
CA LYS A 76 -13.60 4.18 5.88
C LYS A 76 -12.52 3.16 6.27
N HIS A 77 -11.53 2.93 5.39
CA HIS A 77 -10.39 2.05 5.65
C HIS A 77 -9.60 2.54 6.86
N MET A 78 -9.23 3.82 6.90
CA MET A 78 -8.55 4.45 8.04
C MET A 78 -9.27 4.18 9.36
N ARG A 79 -10.60 4.36 9.40
CA ARG A 79 -11.41 4.07 10.60
C ARG A 79 -11.39 2.59 10.99
N GLY A 80 -11.35 1.70 10.00
CA GLY A 80 -11.16 0.26 10.20
C GLY A 80 -9.84 -0.06 10.89
N PHE A 81 -8.74 0.49 10.40
CA PHE A 81 -7.40 0.30 10.97
C PHE A 81 -7.25 0.95 12.36
N GLN A 82 -7.89 2.10 12.60
CA GLN A 82 -7.99 2.67 13.96
C GLN A 82 -8.74 1.73 14.91
N ALA A 83 -9.76 1.02 14.45
CA ALA A 83 -10.46 0.02 15.26
C ALA A 83 -9.57 -1.20 15.55
N CYS A 84 -8.70 -1.60 14.62
CA CYS A 84 -7.72 -2.67 14.83
C CYS A 84 -6.74 -2.32 15.96
N GLY A 85 -6.16 -1.10 15.95
CA GLY A 85 -5.29 -0.63 17.03
C GLY A 85 -5.98 -0.65 18.40
N ARG A 86 -7.23 -0.16 18.45
CA ARG A 86 -8.03 -0.21 19.69
C ARG A 86 -8.30 -1.64 20.16
N ASN A 87 -8.58 -2.57 19.25
CA ASN A 87 -8.82 -3.98 19.56
C ASN A 87 -7.61 -4.63 20.24
N LEU A 88 -6.41 -4.33 19.76
CA LEU A 88 -5.14 -4.83 20.33
C LEU A 88 -4.62 -4.00 21.49
N GLN A 89 -5.27 -2.89 21.83
CA GLN A 89 -4.80 -1.91 22.82
C GLN A 89 -3.39 -1.41 22.49
N VAL A 90 -3.18 -1.09 21.22
CA VAL A 90 -1.92 -0.55 20.69
C VAL A 90 -2.15 0.89 20.23
N THR A 91 -1.24 1.77 20.61
CA THR A 91 -1.19 3.14 20.10
C THR A 91 -0.35 3.15 18.80
N PRO A 92 -0.91 3.61 17.67
CA PRO A 92 -0.15 3.65 16.41
C PRO A 92 1.02 4.64 16.51
N ASP A 93 2.18 4.27 15.97
CA ASP A 93 3.34 5.15 15.83
C ASP A 93 3.16 6.06 14.62
N MET A 94 2.49 7.19 14.85
CA MET A 94 2.19 8.16 13.80
C MET A 94 3.41 8.97 13.35
N ASP A 95 4.42 9.14 14.20
CA ASP A 95 5.64 9.85 13.83
C ASP A 95 6.49 9.00 12.87
N PHE A 96 6.61 7.72 13.16
CA PHE A 96 7.20 6.76 12.23
C PHE A 96 6.46 6.75 10.88
N ALA A 97 5.13 6.64 10.90
CA ALA A 97 4.30 6.57 9.70
C ALA A 97 4.42 7.83 8.82
N LYS A 98 4.40 9.02 9.40
CA LYS A 98 4.58 10.27 8.68
C LYS A 98 5.93 10.38 7.99
N ASN A 99 7.00 9.93 8.66
CA ASN A 99 8.33 9.90 8.10
C ASN A 99 8.44 8.86 6.98
N PHE A 100 7.77 7.72 7.14
CA PHE A 100 7.72 6.64 6.16
C PHE A 100 7.16 7.11 4.80
N PHE A 101 6.07 7.87 4.81
CA PHE A 101 5.45 8.40 3.57
C PHE A 101 6.07 9.70 3.07
N ALA A 102 6.88 10.41 3.85
CA ALA A 102 7.37 11.74 3.52
C ALA A 102 8.01 11.87 2.12
N PRO A 103 8.83 10.92 1.63
CA PRO A 103 9.42 11.03 0.29
C PRO A 103 8.37 11.02 -0.83
N LEU A 104 7.36 10.13 -0.76
CA LEU A 104 6.29 10.06 -1.76
C LEU A 104 5.36 11.26 -1.66
N ARG A 105 5.01 11.67 -0.44
CA ARG A 105 4.20 12.86 -0.17
C ARG A 105 4.83 14.10 -0.80
N ASN A 106 6.13 14.30 -0.62
CA ASN A 106 6.83 15.45 -1.20
C ASN A 106 6.78 15.44 -2.74
N ASN A 107 6.97 14.28 -3.35
CA ASN A 107 6.90 14.14 -4.81
C ASN A 107 5.47 14.35 -5.33
N PHE A 108 4.47 13.85 -4.62
CA PHE A 108 3.05 14.08 -4.95
C PHE A 108 2.71 15.57 -4.87
N GLN A 109 3.07 16.25 -3.79
CA GLN A 109 2.79 17.69 -3.60
C GLN A 109 3.49 18.55 -4.64
N ALA A 110 4.72 18.22 -5.02
CA ALA A 110 5.43 18.90 -6.10
C ALA A 110 4.69 18.73 -7.45
N ALA A 111 4.26 17.51 -7.77
CA ALA A 111 3.51 17.22 -8.99
C ALA A 111 2.14 17.96 -9.00
N LEU A 112 1.44 17.97 -7.86
CA LEU A 112 0.18 18.67 -7.69
C LEU A 112 0.33 20.17 -7.95
N ALA A 113 1.36 20.80 -7.38
CA ALA A 113 1.65 22.22 -7.55
C ALA A 113 1.96 22.59 -9.01
N GLU A 114 2.49 21.65 -9.78
CA GLU A 114 2.78 21.79 -11.22
C GLU A 114 1.60 21.39 -12.13
N GLY A 115 0.48 20.96 -11.56
CA GLY A 115 -0.67 20.48 -12.32
C GLY A 115 -0.43 19.17 -13.09
N LYS A 116 0.56 18.36 -12.67
CA LYS A 116 0.96 17.10 -13.31
C LYS A 116 0.03 15.95 -12.89
N VAL A 117 -1.14 15.91 -13.52
CA VAL A 117 -2.21 14.95 -13.20
C VAL A 117 -1.73 13.51 -13.34
N ALA A 118 -1.02 13.17 -14.42
CA ALA A 118 -0.57 11.81 -14.67
C ALA A 118 0.44 11.35 -13.61
N THR A 119 1.31 12.25 -13.13
CA THR A 119 2.24 11.98 -12.02
C THR A 119 1.49 11.75 -10.71
N CYS A 120 0.50 12.60 -10.40
CA CYS A 120 -0.33 12.43 -9.20
C CYS A 120 -1.07 11.10 -9.20
N LEU A 121 -1.70 10.73 -10.32
CA LEU A 121 -2.39 9.45 -10.48
C LEU A 121 -1.43 8.26 -10.47
N LEU A 122 -0.25 8.37 -11.06
CA LEU A 122 0.76 7.32 -10.98
C LEU A 122 1.18 7.07 -9.53
N ILE A 123 1.48 8.13 -8.78
CA ILE A 123 1.91 7.99 -7.37
C ILE A 123 0.78 7.40 -6.53
N GLN A 124 -0.41 8.02 -6.54
CA GLN A 124 -1.52 7.59 -5.70
C GLN A 124 -2.15 6.29 -6.19
N ALA A 125 -2.75 6.31 -7.38
CA ALA A 125 -3.65 5.25 -7.82
C ALA A 125 -2.93 4.04 -8.47
N ILE A 126 -1.61 4.09 -8.64
CA ILE A 126 -0.83 2.95 -9.12
C ILE A 126 0.20 2.51 -8.09
N LEU A 127 1.13 3.40 -7.70
CA LEU A 127 2.27 2.98 -6.88
C LEU A 127 1.87 2.74 -5.43
N ILE A 128 1.09 3.64 -4.82
CA ILE A 128 0.63 3.49 -3.43
C ILE A 128 -0.37 2.34 -3.32
N GLU A 129 -1.34 2.22 -4.24
CA GLU A 129 -2.31 1.11 -4.21
C GLU A 129 -1.63 -0.25 -4.42
N ALA A 130 -0.69 -0.36 -5.39
CA ALA A 130 0.07 -1.59 -5.57
C ALA A 130 0.93 -1.93 -4.35
N PHE A 131 1.54 -0.92 -3.71
CA PHE A 131 2.26 -1.08 -2.45
C PHE A 131 1.34 -1.59 -1.35
N SER A 132 0.17 -0.96 -1.15
CA SER A 132 -0.80 -1.33 -0.13
C SER A 132 -1.25 -2.78 -0.29
N ILE A 133 -1.62 -3.18 -1.52
CA ILE A 133 -2.02 -4.57 -1.82
C ILE A 133 -0.89 -5.54 -1.47
N ALA A 134 0.37 -5.24 -1.87
CA ALA A 134 1.51 -6.10 -1.58
C ALA A 134 1.78 -6.20 -0.07
N ALA A 135 1.80 -5.07 0.63
CA ALA A 135 2.01 -5.00 2.07
C ALA A 135 0.90 -5.74 2.85
N TYR A 136 -0.35 -5.61 2.43
CA TYR A 136 -1.47 -6.34 3.04
C TYR A 136 -1.36 -7.85 2.85
N HIS A 137 -0.88 -8.32 1.70
CA HIS A 137 -0.62 -9.75 1.49
C HIS A 137 0.51 -10.30 2.37
N ILE A 138 1.51 -9.48 2.70
CA ILE A 138 2.56 -9.83 3.67
C ILE A 138 1.97 -9.89 5.09
N TYR A 139 1.17 -8.89 5.46
CA TYR A 139 0.63 -8.74 6.81
C TYR A 139 -0.50 -9.74 7.16
N ILE A 140 -1.44 -10.02 6.24
CA ILE A 140 -2.63 -10.86 6.49
C ILE A 140 -2.28 -12.20 7.16
N PRO A 141 -1.24 -12.96 6.76
CA PRO A 141 -0.90 -14.23 7.39
C PRO A 141 -0.54 -14.15 8.87
N VAL A 142 0.02 -13.02 9.32
CA VAL A 142 0.51 -12.79 10.68
C VAL A 142 -0.42 -11.90 11.52
N ALA A 143 -1.51 -11.40 10.92
CA ALA A 143 -2.47 -10.53 11.56
C ALA A 143 -3.35 -11.27 12.58
N ASP A 144 -3.71 -10.58 13.66
CA ASP A 144 -4.76 -11.05 14.56
C ASP A 144 -6.10 -11.21 13.82
N PRO A 145 -7.02 -12.06 14.33
CA PRO A 145 -8.26 -12.38 13.61
C PRO A 145 -9.16 -11.19 13.30
N PHE A 146 -9.10 -10.11 14.10
CA PHE A 146 -9.91 -8.92 13.84
C PHE A 146 -9.28 -8.08 12.73
N ALA A 147 -7.98 -7.77 12.84
CA ALA A 147 -7.24 -7.01 11.85
C ALA A 147 -7.21 -7.74 10.49
N ARG A 148 -7.05 -9.07 10.50
CA ARG A 148 -7.12 -9.89 9.27
C ARG A 148 -8.41 -9.64 8.50
N ARG A 149 -9.58 -9.73 9.17
CA ARG A 149 -10.88 -9.52 8.51
C ARG A 149 -11.04 -8.12 7.95
N VAL A 150 -10.55 -7.10 8.68
CA VAL A 150 -10.57 -5.71 8.21
C VAL A 150 -9.69 -5.57 6.95
N THR A 151 -8.45 -6.04 7.01
CA THR A 151 -7.48 -5.94 5.91
C THR A 151 -7.94 -6.70 4.67
N GLU A 152 -8.48 -7.92 4.81
CA GLU A 152 -9.05 -8.68 3.70
C GLU A 152 -10.23 -7.95 3.02
N GLY A 153 -10.97 -7.13 3.77
CA GLY A 153 -12.01 -6.26 3.23
C GLY A 153 -11.44 -5.09 2.44
N VAL A 154 -10.41 -4.44 2.99
CA VAL A 154 -9.72 -3.29 2.37
C VAL A 154 -9.07 -3.70 1.04
N VAL A 155 -8.31 -4.80 1.01
CA VAL A 155 -7.65 -5.28 -0.22
C VAL A 155 -8.60 -5.35 -1.43
N LYS A 156 -9.86 -5.70 -1.23
CA LYS A 156 -10.85 -5.77 -2.32
C LYS A 156 -11.17 -4.40 -2.89
N ASP A 157 -11.23 -3.40 -2.01
CA ASP A 157 -11.50 -2.02 -2.40
C ASP A 157 -10.25 -1.41 -3.11
N GLU A 158 -9.01 -1.76 -2.70
CA GLU A 158 -7.75 -1.29 -3.32
C GLU A 158 -7.63 -1.69 -4.80
N TYR A 159 -8.14 -2.84 -5.18
CA TYR A 159 -8.19 -3.21 -6.60
C TYR A 159 -9.10 -2.28 -7.43
N LEU A 160 -10.13 -1.68 -6.83
CA LEU A 160 -10.95 -0.68 -7.53
C LEU A 160 -10.19 0.61 -7.73
N HIS A 161 -9.41 1.04 -6.74
CA HIS A 161 -8.55 2.23 -6.81
C HIS A 161 -7.47 2.06 -7.87
N LEU A 162 -6.77 0.93 -7.84
CA LEU A 162 -5.75 0.58 -8.83
C LEU A 162 -6.33 0.56 -10.25
N ASN A 163 -7.50 -0.04 -10.44
CA ASN A 163 -8.17 -0.11 -11.74
C ASN A 163 -8.54 1.29 -12.26
N TYR A 164 -9.03 2.18 -11.41
CA TYR A 164 -9.32 3.57 -11.78
C TYR A 164 -8.07 4.27 -12.35
N GLY A 165 -6.94 4.18 -11.64
CA GLY A 165 -5.67 4.75 -12.10
C GLY A 165 -5.21 4.17 -13.42
N GLN A 166 -5.27 2.84 -13.56
CA GLN A 166 -4.87 2.13 -14.78
C GLN A 166 -5.70 2.57 -16.00
N GLU A 167 -7.02 2.62 -15.88
CA GLU A 167 -7.91 3.00 -16.97
C GLU A 167 -7.69 4.46 -17.41
N TRP A 168 -7.53 5.38 -16.45
CA TRP A 168 -7.25 6.77 -16.77
C TRP A 168 -5.89 6.94 -17.48
N LEU A 169 -4.83 6.38 -16.91
CA LEU A 169 -3.48 6.49 -17.50
C LEU A 169 -3.40 5.81 -18.86
N LYS A 170 -4.09 4.69 -19.05
CA LYS A 170 -4.17 3.99 -20.35
C LYS A 170 -4.88 4.82 -21.41
N ALA A 171 -6.00 5.46 -21.05
CA ALA A 171 -6.76 6.31 -21.97
C ALA A 171 -5.95 7.52 -22.45
N HIS A 172 -5.08 8.08 -21.61
CA HIS A 172 -4.29 9.27 -21.91
C HIS A 172 -2.82 8.98 -22.25
N PHE A 173 -2.42 7.71 -22.34
CA PHE A 173 -1.02 7.29 -22.42
C PHE A 173 -0.24 7.96 -23.55
N GLY A 174 -0.87 8.19 -24.70
CA GLY A 174 -0.22 8.85 -25.85
C GLY A 174 0.25 10.27 -25.56
N GLU A 175 -0.43 10.96 -24.63
CA GLU A 175 -0.17 12.35 -24.28
C GLU A 175 0.79 12.48 -23.09
N VAL A 176 0.73 11.53 -22.13
CA VAL A 176 1.42 11.63 -20.83
C VAL A 176 2.56 10.62 -20.66
N LYS A 177 2.94 9.88 -21.70
CA LYS A 177 3.94 8.81 -21.63
C LYS A 177 5.26 9.26 -20.97
N ASP A 178 5.82 10.37 -21.42
CA ASP A 178 7.12 10.84 -20.92
C ASP A 178 7.03 11.32 -19.46
N GLU A 179 5.90 11.90 -19.08
CA GLU A 179 5.60 12.26 -17.69
C GLU A 179 5.55 11.00 -16.81
N ILE A 180 4.78 9.98 -17.23
CA ILE A 180 4.67 8.69 -16.51
C ILE A 180 6.05 8.05 -16.36
N MET A 181 6.84 7.97 -17.43
CA MET A 181 8.17 7.34 -17.41
C MET A 181 9.11 8.05 -16.43
N THR A 182 9.08 9.38 -16.40
CA THR A 182 9.88 10.21 -15.50
C THR A 182 9.45 10.01 -14.05
N ALA A 183 8.15 10.08 -13.79
CA ALA A 183 7.58 9.92 -12.46
C ALA A 183 7.82 8.49 -11.92
N ASN A 184 7.66 7.46 -12.75
CA ASN A 184 7.91 6.08 -12.35
C ASN A 184 9.38 5.86 -11.96
N LYS A 185 10.32 6.38 -12.75
CA LYS A 185 11.75 6.29 -12.46
C LYS A 185 12.12 6.94 -11.11
N ALA A 186 11.45 8.04 -10.76
CA ALA A 186 11.70 8.75 -9.51
C ALA A 186 11.07 8.05 -8.29
N ASN A 187 9.89 7.45 -8.43
CA ASN A 187 9.10 7.00 -7.29
C ASN A 187 9.16 5.48 -7.05
N LEU A 188 9.39 4.64 -8.07
CA LEU A 188 9.47 3.19 -7.89
C LEU A 188 10.55 2.74 -6.89
N PRO A 189 11.76 3.34 -6.84
CA PRO A 189 12.75 2.99 -5.82
C PRO A 189 12.29 3.29 -4.39
N LEU A 190 11.45 4.31 -4.20
CA LEU A 190 10.88 4.65 -2.90
C LEU A 190 9.88 3.57 -2.46
N ILE A 191 9.00 3.12 -3.36
CA ILE A 191 8.07 2.02 -3.11
C ILE A 191 8.80 0.75 -2.70
N LYS A 192 9.90 0.42 -3.42
CA LYS A 192 10.70 -0.75 -3.06
C LYS A 192 11.24 -0.63 -1.63
N ALA A 193 11.82 0.51 -1.27
CA ALA A 193 12.35 0.73 0.07
C ALA A 193 11.25 0.65 1.15
N MET A 194 10.04 1.11 0.84
CA MET A 194 8.88 1.01 1.72
C MET A 194 8.44 -0.45 1.92
N LEU A 195 8.41 -1.27 0.87
CA LEU A 195 8.10 -2.70 0.99
C LEU A 195 9.15 -3.43 1.82
N ASP A 196 10.44 -3.18 1.56
CA ASP A 196 11.54 -3.78 2.32
C ASP A 196 11.41 -3.45 3.84
N ALA A 197 10.95 -2.25 4.19
CA ALA A 197 10.73 -1.82 5.58
C ALA A 197 9.53 -2.53 6.22
N VAL A 198 8.40 -2.67 5.51
CA VAL A 198 7.20 -3.39 6.00
C VAL A 198 7.52 -4.87 6.22
N GLU A 199 8.25 -5.50 5.32
CA GLU A 199 8.62 -6.91 5.43
C GLU A 199 9.49 -7.19 6.68
N THR A 200 10.26 -6.19 7.12
CA THR A 200 11.08 -6.29 8.33
C THR A 200 10.22 -6.26 9.61
N ASP A 201 9.09 -5.56 9.60
CA ASP A 201 8.19 -5.41 10.75
C ASP A 201 7.05 -6.46 10.77
N ALA A 202 6.77 -7.15 9.65
CA ALA A 202 5.77 -8.22 9.57
C ALA A 202 6.38 -9.59 9.88
#